data_d67c6b2783056714acf7881f6b3f28cd
#
_entry.id   d67c6b2783056714acf7881f6b3f28cd
#
_cell.length_a   1.000
_cell.length_b   1.000
_cell.length_c   1.000
_cell.angle_alpha   90.00
_cell.angle_beta   90.00
_cell.angle_gamma   90.00
#
_symmetry.space_group_name_H-M   'P 1'
#
loop_
_entity.id
_entity.type
_entity.pdbx_description
1 polymer ?
#
loop_
_entity_poly.entity_id
_entity_poly.type
_entity_poly.pdbx_seq_one_letter_code
_entity_poly.pdbx_strand_id
1 'polypeptide(L)'
;MQKTICELFAGIGGFRVGMDRLKSGWETIWFSQWEPGRKKQWAHDCYVRHFGDCADLAGEYHTGEDINTVDKATIPDHTLLVGGFPCQDYSVARTLDASKGIEGEKGVLWWDIRDVLIAKKPAFCILENVDRLLNSPAKQRGRDFGIILACFAEEGYSVEWRVVNAAQYGAAQRRRRTFIFAYRNDTAYGHAMVTQSAASIIGETGFMAKAFPITAMKKLQDIQLEGTLADISESFAFKFYNAGYMHDGHIYTVAIAEKVEVPISLGAILQGDVDEKYYISDDRMERWKYLKGGKQIPRIAQNGFEYIYSEGPVAFPDAWDKPARTLLTSEGQVSRCSHAVEDPITGRLRILTPVEAERLQGFEDDWTVGMPDSMRYFCMGNALVTQMITRMGAVLDTIIANEP
;
A
#
# COMPACT_ATOMS: atom_id res chain seq x y z
N MET A 1 15.81 -2.90 21.81
CA MET A 1 15.58 -3.65 20.55
C MET A 1 16.31 -3.00 19.40
N GLN A 2 16.92 -3.76 18.46
CA GLN A 2 17.62 -3.22 17.29
C GLN A 2 16.61 -2.68 16.27
N LYS A 3 16.98 -1.61 15.54
CA LYS A 3 16.13 -0.99 14.52
C LYS A 3 16.45 -1.54 13.11
N THR A 4 16.11 -2.79 12.88
CA THR A 4 16.36 -3.50 11.62
C THR A 4 15.07 -3.77 10.86
N ILE A 5 15.09 -3.61 9.53
CA ILE A 5 13.95 -3.76 8.63
C ILE A 5 14.24 -4.84 7.57
N CYS A 6 13.26 -5.70 7.34
CA CYS A 6 13.14 -6.48 6.12
C CYS A 6 11.99 -5.89 5.27
N GLU A 7 12.26 -5.53 4.00
CA GLU A 7 11.29 -4.93 3.10
C GLU A 7 10.91 -5.88 1.98
N LEU A 8 9.67 -6.40 1.97
CA LEU A 8 9.14 -7.26 0.92
C LEU A 8 8.40 -6.44 -0.14
N PHE A 9 8.53 -6.85 -1.40
CA PHE A 9 7.89 -6.16 -2.54
C PHE A 9 8.25 -4.68 -2.58
N ALA A 10 9.52 -4.39 -2.35
CA ALA A 10 10.05 -3.07 -2.04
C ALA A 10 9.77 -1.99 -3.10
N GLY A 11 9.44 -2.41 -4.34
CA GLY A 11 9.23 -1.49 -5.45
C GLY A 11 10.48 -0.65 -5.69
N ILE A 12 10.31 0.66 -5.60
CA ILE A 12 11.40 1.64 -5.75
C ILE A 12 11.85 2.22 -4.40
N GLY A 13 11.54 1.53 -3.28
CA GLY A 13 12.01 1.87 -1.94
C GLY A 13 11.12 2.83 -1.14
N GLY A 14 9.80 2.77 -1.33
CA GLY A 14 8.89 3.70 -0.67
C GLY A 14 8.87 3.61 0.85
N PHE A 15 8.93 2.41 1.42
CA PHE A 15 9.06 2.22 2.87
C PHE A 15 10.40 2.76 3.37
N ARG A 16 11.49 2.37 2.72
CA ARG A 16 12.84 2.80 3.10
C ARG A 16 12.98 4.32 3.07
N VAL A 17 12.58 5.00 1.99
CA VAL A 17 12.58 6.48 1.91
C VAL A 17 11.80 7.11 3.08
N GLY A 18 10.63 6.56 3.42
CA GLY A 18 9.83 7.06 4.53
C GLY A 18 10.49 6.89 5.89
N MET A 19 11.16 5.76 6.13
CA MET A 19 11.88 5.46 7.37
C MET A 19 13.19 6.23 7.49
N ASP A 20 13.99 6.33 6.42
CA ASP A 20 15.27 7.03 6.40
C ASP A 20 15.13 8.53 6.72
N ARG A 21 13.98 9.14 6.39
CA ARG A 21 13.66 10.54 6.75
C ARG A 21 13.64 10.82 8.24
N LEU A 22 13.37 9.82 9.05
CA LEU A 22 13.36 9.96 10.51
C LEU A 22 14.76 10.21 11.09
N LYS A 23 15.79 9.74 10.39
CA LYS A 23 17.19 9.77 10.86
C LYS A 23 17.36 9.19 12.26
N SER A 24 16.53 8.21 12.61
CA SER A 24 16.42 7.61 13.94
C SER A 24 17.16 6.27 14.07
N GLY A 25 17.96 5.89 13.05
CA GLY A 25 18.84 4.73 13.08
C GLY A 25 18.17 3.42 12.62
N TRP A 26 17.05 3.48 11.90
CA TRP A 26 16.51 2.31 11.20
C TRP A 26 17.40 1.92 10.03
N GLU A 27 17.67 0.63 9.90
CA GLU A 27 18.47 0.05 8.83
C GLU A 27 17.68 -1.05 8.11
N THR A 28 17.52 -0.91 6.79
CA THR A 28 16.98 -1.98 5.96
C THR A 28 18.11 -2.95 5.65
N ILE A 29 18.08 -4.12 6.28
CA ILE A 29 19.13 -5.13 6.21
C ILE A 29 18.91 -6.16 5.10
N TRP A 30 17.68 -6.29 4.62
CA TRP A 30 17.34 -7.15 3.49
C TRP A 30 16.04 -6.66 2.83
N PHE A 31 15.91 -6.89 1.51
CA PHE A 31 14.70 -6.57 0.76
C PHE A 31 14.43 -7.60 -0.33
N SER A 32 13.21 -7.61 -0.86
CA SER A 32 12.84 -8.40 -2.04
C SER A 32 12.05 -7.54 -3.01
N GLN A 33 12.46 -7.56 -4.28
CA GLN A 33 11.76 -6.90 -5.37
C GLN A 33 11.94 -7.64 -6.68
N TRP A 34 10.88 -8.22 -7.20
CA TRP A 34 10.86 -8.92 -8.47
C TRP A 34 9.58 -8.62 -9.26
N GLU A 35 9.72 -8.44 -10.57
CA GLU A 35 8.61 -8.19 -11.49
C GLU A 35 8.43 -9.38 -12.44
N PRO A 36 7.36 -10.20 -12.26
CA PRO A 36 7.15 -11.40 -13.06
C PRO A 36 7.00 -11.08 -14.55
N GLY A 37 7.66 -11.89 -15.40
CA GLY A 37 7.58 -11.77 -16.86
C GLY A 37 8.35 -10.62 -17.48
N ARG A 38 9.09 -9.84 -16.70
CA ARG A 38 9.98 -8.77 -17.19
C ARG A 38 11.43 -9.23 -17.25
N LYS A 39 12.08 -9.04 -18.41
CA LYS A 39 13.53 -9.30 -18.54
C LYS A 39 14.37 -8.28 -17.77
N LYS A 40 13.95 -7.02 -17.71
CA LYS A 40 14.62 -5.96 -16.97
C LYS A 40 13.80 -5.61 -15.74
N GLN A 41 14.44 -5.72 -14.59
CA GLN A 41 13.85 -5.51 -13.27
C GLN A 41 14.01 -4.02 -12.87
N TRP A 42 13.25 -3.15 -13.52
CA TRP A 42 13.40 -1.69 -13.39
C TRP A 42 13.25 -1.19 -11.95
N ALA A 43 12.30 -1.72 -11.20
CA ALA A 43 12.10 -1.31 -9.82
C ALA A 43 13.26 -1.79 -8.94
N HIS A 44 13.69 -3.03 -9.07
CA HIS A 44 14.86 -3.58 -8.37
C HIS A 44 16.14 -2.78 -8.71
N ASP A 45 16.41 -2.56 -10.01
CA ASP A 45 17.57 -1.78 -10.45
C ASP A 45 17.56 -0.35 -9.85
N CYS A 46 16.38 0.27 -9.75
CA CYS A 46 16.21 1.57 -9.12
C CYS A 46 16.53 1.51 -7.63
N TYR A 47 15.99 0.53 -6.92
CA TYR A 47 16.24 0.33 -5.49
C TYR A 47 17.75 0.14 -5.22
N VAL A 48 18.38 -0.78 -5.94
CA VAL A 48 19.82 -1.07 -5.78
C VAL A 48 20.68 0.15 -6.11
N ARG A 49 20.31 0.95 -7.10
CA ARG A 49 21.02 2.19 -7.45
C ARG A 49 21.04 3.19 -6.29
N HIS A 50 19.95 3.31 -5.53
CA HIS A 50 19.85 4.26 -4.43
C HIS A 50 20.45 3.74 -3.12
N PHE A 51 20.35 2.43 -2.87
CA PHE A 51 20.58 1.87 -1.56
C PHE A 51 21.62 0.75 -1.51
N GLY A 52 22.05 0.25 -2.67
CA GLY A 52 22.84 -0.96 -2.75
C GLY A 52 21.99 -2.23 -2.67
N ASP A 53 22.62 -3.37 -2.93
CA ASP A 53 22.03 -4.69 -2.77
C ASP A 53 22.39 -5.29 -1.41
N CYS A 54 21.64 -6.30 -0.96
CA CYS A 54 21.83 -6.95 0.33
C CYS A 54 22.00 -8.46 0.13
N ALA A 55 23.01 -9.03 0.79
CA ALA A 55 23.15 -10.49 0.88
C ALA A 55 22.28 -11.05 2.01
N ASP A 56 21.88 -12.31 1.86
CA ASP A 56 21.23 -13.10 2.90
C ASP A 56 22.26 -13.65 3.92
N LEU A 57 21.82 -14.48 4.87
CA LEU A 57 22.69 -15.08 5.88
C LEU A 57 23.71 -16.07 5.30
N ALA A 58 23.46 -16.61 4.09
CA ALA A 58 24.39 -17.47 3.37
C ALA A 58 25.41 -16.66 2.54
N GLY A 59 25.25 -15.35 2.42
CA GLY A 59 26.07 -14.47 1.61
C GLY A 59 25.63 -14.39 0.15
N GLU A 60 24.43 -14.88 -0.17
CA GLU A 60 23.88 -14.91 -1.52
C GLU A 60 22.95 -13.71 -1.77
N TYR A 61 22.87 -13.26 -3.04
CA TYR A 61 22.09 -12.10 -3.45
C TYR A 61 20.81 -12.55 -4.16
N HIS A 62 19.72 -12.70 -3.41
CA HIS A 62 18.41 -13.16 -3.90
C HIS A 62 17.33 -12.05 -3.94
N THR A 63 17.73 -10.79 -3.73
CA THR A 63 16.79 -9.66 -3.60
C THR A 63 16.00 -9.39 -4.88
N GLY A 64 16.54 -9.74 -6.05
CA GLY A 64 15.92 -9.60 -7.37
C GLY A 64 15.22 -10.86 -7.89
N GLU A 65 15.02 -11.87 -7.07
CA GLU A 65 14.40 -13.14 -7.44
C GLU A 65 12.94 -13.24 -6.98
N ASP A 66 12.23 -14.24 -7.52
CA ASP A 66 10.89 -14.55 -7.04
C ASP A 66 10.95 -15.01 -5.58
N ILE A 67 10.30 -14.28 -4.69
CA ILE A 67 10.29 -14.56 -3.25
C ILE A 67 9.82 -16.00 -2.94
N ASN A 68 8.99 -16.61 -3.78
CA ASN A 68 8.59 -18.01 -3.62
C ASN A 68 9.76 -18.99 -3.71
N THR A 69 10.86 -18.62 -4.37
CA THR A 69 12.04 -19.46 -4.55
C THR A 69 13.11 -19.23 -3.47
N VAL A 70 12.98 -18.14 -2.72
CA VAL A 70 13.93 -17.78 -1.65
C VAL A 70 13.61 -18.55 -0.37
N ASP A 71 14.63 -19.21 0.21
CA ASP A 71 14.49 -19.83 1.54
C ASP A 71 14.33 -18.76 2.61
N LYS A 72 13.15 -18.69 3.24
CA LYS A 72 12.84 -17.69 4.26
C LYS A 72 13.75 -17.79 5.50
N ALA A 73 14.37 -18.96 5.73
CA ALA A 73 15.31 -19.14 6.83
C ALA A 73 16.62 -18.37 6.62
N THR A 74 17.04 -18.11 5.36
CA THR A 74 18.25 -17.36 5.05
C THR A 74 18.09 -15.84 5.14
N ILE A 75 16.86 -15.34 5.18
CA ILE A 75 16.61 -13.89 5.41
C ILE A 75 17.18 -13.51 6.78
N PRO A 76 17.92 -12.39 6.93
CA PRO A 76 18.41 -11.93 8.23
C PRO A 76 17.30 -11.67 9.25
N ASP A 77 17.55 -11.94 10.53
CA ASP A 77 16.61 -11.62 11.61
C ASP A 77 16.42 -10.11 11.71
N HIS A 78 15.18 -9.68 11.83
CA HIS A 78 14.80 -8.27 11.80
C HIS A 78 13.69 -7.96 12.81
N THR A 79 13.65 -6.72 13.25
CA THR A 79 12.66 -6.22 14.21
C THR A 79 11.34 -5.86 13.52
N LEU A 80 11.43 -5.28 12.33
CA LEU A 80 10.31 -4.78 11.55
C LEU A 80 10.25 -5.43 10.17
N LEU A 81 9.13 -6.08 9.86
CA LEU A 81 8.79 -6.51 8.51
C LEU A 81 7.91 -5.44 7.86
N VAL A 82 8.25 -5.00 6.64
CA VAL A 82 7.40 -4.08 5.88
C VAL A 82 7.14 -4.61 4.47
N GLY A 83 6.01 -4.22 3.86
CA GLY A 83 5.74 -4.59 2.47
C GLY A 83 4.41 -4.06 1.94
N GLY A 84 4.38 -3.79 0.63
CA GLY A 84 3.19 -3.46 -0.13
C GLY A 84 2.82 -4.59 -1.07
N PHE A 85 1.91 -5.48 -0.70
CA PHE A 85 1.56 -6.65 -1.50
C PHE A 85 0.32 -6.44 -2.37
N PRO A 86 0.27 -7.02 -3.59
CA PRO A 86 -0.89 -6.87 -4.47
C PRO A 86 -2.13 -7.59 -3.92
N CYS A 87 -3.31 -7.01 -4.15
CA CYS A 87 -4.59 -7.62 -3.82
C CYS A 87 -4.93 -8.70 -4.87
N GLN A 88 -4.68 -9.96 -4.54
CA GLN A 88 -5.00 -11.13 -5.37
C GLN A 88 -5.90 -12.10 -4.60
N ASP A 89 -6.40 -13.14 -5.26
CA ASP A 89 -7.32 -14.13 -4.67
C ASP A 89 -6.62 -14.96 -3.57
N TYR A 90 -7.13 -14.91 -2.35
CA TYR A 90 -6.59 -15.58 -1.14
C TYR A 90 -7.21 -16.95 -0.90
N SER A 91 -7.69 -17.65 -1.91
CA SER A 91 -8.33 -18.95 -1.75
C SER A 91 -7.38 -19.99 -1.13
N VAL A 92 -7.68 -20.43 0.09
CA VAL A 92 -6.92 -21.48 0.82
C VAL A 92 -6.98 -22.82 0.09
N ALA A 93 -8.05 -23.10 -0.64
CA ALA A 93 -8.22 -24.35 -1.39
C ALA A 93 -7.12 -24.58 -2.44
N ARG A 94 -6.54 -23.51 -3.01
CA ARG A 94 -5.40 -23.59 -3.94
C ARG A 94 -4.07 -23.84 -3.24
N THR A 95 -3.93 -23.47 -1.97
CA THR A 95 -2.66 -23.53 -1.21
C THR A 95 -2.46 -24.89 -0.53
N LEU A 96 -3.54 -25.54 -0.10
CA LEU A 96 -3.49 -26.89 0.49
C LEU A 96 -3.16 -27.96 -0.57
N ASP A 97 -3.54 -27.77 -1.83
CA ASP A 97 -3.15 -28.64 -2.95
C ASP A 97 -1.71 -28.37 -3.43
N ALA A 98 -1.14 -27.20 -3.17
CA ALA A 98 0.25 -26.86 -3.53
C ALA A 98 1.29 -27.60 -2.69
N SER A 99 0.92 -28.28 -1.60
CA SER A 99 1.80 -29.25 -0.91
C SER A 99 2.14 -30.48 -1.78
N LYS A 100 1.58 -30.57 -2.99
CA LYS A 100 1.83 -31.61 -4.02
C LYS A 100 2.25 -31.02 -5.36
N GLY A 101 3.34 -30.21 -5.38
CA GLY A 101 3.98 -29.89 -6.66
C GLY A 101 3.63 -28.51 -7.23
N ILE A 102 4.69 -27.81 -7.51
CA ILE A 102 4.84 -26.51 -8.14
C ILE A 102 4.38 -26.56 -9.60
N GLU A 103 3.09 -26.35 -9.84
CA GLU A 103 2.57 -25.98 -11.18
C GLU A 103 1.23 -25.24 -11.01
N GLY A 104 1.24 -24.08 -10.36
CA GLY A 104 0.05 -23.26 -10.20
C GLY A 104 0.38 -21.79 -10.35
N GLU A 105 -0.28 -21.12 -11.29
CA GLU A 105 -0.19 -19.69 -11.56
C GLU A 105 -0.07 -18.83 -10.30
N LYS A 106 0.95 -17.95 -10.28
CA LYS A 106 1.20 -16.80 -9.41
C LYS A 106 0.62 -16.94 -7.99
N GLY A 107 1.42 -17.53 -7.09
CA GLY A 107 1.10 -17.64 -5.68
C GLY A 107 0.63 -16.30 -5.11
N VAL A 108 -0.36 -16.33 -4.24
CA VAL A 108 -0.81 -15.15 -3.53
C VAL A 108 0.32 -14.71 -2.61
N LEU A 109 0.97 -13.60 -2.89
CA LEU A 109 2.16 -13.11 -2.18
C LEU A 109 1.97 -12.89 -0.67
N TRP A 110 0.73 -12.95 -0.18
CA TRP A 110 0.42 -13.02 1.24
C TRP A 110 1.06 -14.24 1.92
N TRP A 111 1.10 -15.40 1.26
CA TRP A 111 1.65 -16.61 1.84
C TRP A 111 3.16 -16.50 2.05
N ASP A 112 3.87 -15.80 1.16
CA ASP A 112 5.28 -15.50 1.36
C ASP A 112 5.52 -14.57 2.55
N ILE A 113 4.63 -13.59 2.79
CA ILE A 113 4.67 -12.77 4.00
C ILE A 113 4.48 -13.66 5.23
N ARG A 114 3.47 -14.54 5.23
CA ARG A 114 3.22 -15.48 6.32
C ARG A 114 4.42 -16.39 6.58
N ASP A 115 5.05 -16.92 5.54
CA ASP A 115 6.23 -17.77 5.66
C ASP A 115 7.41 -17.02 6.30
N VAL A 116 7.60 -15.74 5.98
CA VAL A 116 8.59 -14.89 6.66
C VAL A 116 8.20 -14.64 8.12
N LEU A 117 6.91 -14.38 8.41
CA LEU A 117 6.43 -14.22 9.80
C LEU A 117 6.69 -15.48 10.64
N ILE A 118 6.45 -16.68 10.08
CA ILE A 118 6.71 -17.95 10.75
C ILE A 118 8.22 -18.16 10.97
N ALA A 119 9.03 -17.93 9.93
CA ALA A 119 10.47 -18.21 9.98
C ALA A 119 11.24 -17.23 10.87
N LYS A 120 10.85 -15.94 10.87
CA LYS A 120 11.63 -14.85 11.49
C LYS A 120 10.98 -14.22 12.71
N LYS A 121 9.67 -14.33 12.87
CA LYS A 121 8.92 -13.81 14.02
C LYS A 121 9.29 -12.35 14.38
N PRO A 122 9.28 -11.41 13.40
CA PRO A 122 9.60 -10.01 13.69
C PRO A 122 8.70 -9.46 14.79
N ALA A 123 9.20 -8.58 15.63
CA ALA A 123 8.41 -8.00 16.70
C ALA A 123 7.24 -7.17 16.18
N PHE A 124 7.45 -6.52 15.02
CA PHE A 124 6.49 -5.62 14.38
C PHE A 124 6.40 -5.87 12.86
N CYS A 125 5.22 -5.57 12.30
CA CYS A 125 4.99 -5.66 10.87
C CYS A 125 4.11 -4.49 10.42
N ILE A 126 4.50 -3.80 9.33
CA ILE A 126 3.69 -2.76 8.67
C ILE A 126 3.47 -3.14 7.22
N LEU A 127 2.21 -3.38 6.86
CA LEU A 127 1.84 -3.72 5.48
C LEU A 127 0.94 -2.66 4.87
N GLU A 128 1.04 -2.52 3.54
CA GLU A 128 0.17 -1.65 2.74
C GLU A 128 -0.61 -2.45 1.72
N ASN A 129 -1.87 -2.08 1.52
CA ASN A 129 -2.70 -2.61 0.45
C ASN A 129 -3.77 -1.60 0.00
N VAL A 130 -4.46 -1.88 -1.10
CA VAL A 130 -5.61 -1.09 -1.54
C VAL A 130 -6.78 -1.22 -0.56
N ASP A 131 -7.60 -0.18 -0.42
CA ASP A 131 -8.72 -0.14 0.53
C ASP A 131 -9.81 -1.19 0.24
N ARG A 132 -9.92 -1.67 -1.02
CA ARG A 132 -10.84 -2.74 -1.39
C ARG A 132 -10.50 -4.09 -0.75
N LEU A 133 -9.29 -4.32 -0.23
CA LEU A 133 -8.93 -5.53 0.52
C LEU A 133 -9.97 -5.85 1.61
N LEU A 134 -10.44 -4.83 2.32
CA LEU A 134 -11.44 -4.97 3.38
C LEU A 134 -12.82 -5.47 2.90
N ASN A 135 -13.03 -5.51 1.59
CA ASN A 135 -14.29 -5.94 0.98
C ASN A 135 -14.13 -7.09 -0.02
N SER A 136 -12.93 -7.66 -0.12
CA SER A 136 -12.59 -8.73 -1.05
C SER A 136 -12.93 -10.11 -0.45
N PRO A 137 -13.40 -11.05 -1.26
CA PRO A 137 -13.95 -10.88 -2.60
C PRO A 137 -15.41 -10.36 -2.56
N ALA A 138 -15.92 -9.89 -3.70
CA ALA A 138 -17.28 -9.31 -3.75
C ALA A 138 -18.39 -10.28 -3.35
N LYS A 139 -18.24 -11.58 -3.63
CA LYS A 139 -19.22 -12.64 -3.31
C LYS A 139 -19.19 -13.08 -1.84
N GLN A 140 -18.07 -12.88 -1.14
CA GLN A 140 -17.85 -13.27 0.26
C GLN A 140 -17.07 -12.14 0.96
N ARG A 141 -17.80 -11.06 1.19
CA ARG A 141 -17.24 -9.78 1.61
C ARG A 141 -16.41 -9.90 2.88
N GLY A 142 -15.16 -9.45 2.80
CA GLY A 142 -14.22 -9.41 3.93
C GLY A 142 -13.46 -10.71 4.18
N ARG A 143 -13.74 -11.79 3.44
CA ARG A 143 -13.07 -13.09 3.61
C ARG A 143 -11.55 -12.96 3.55
N ASP A 144 -11.03 -12.28 2.52
CA ASP A 144 -9.59 -12.21 2.29
C ASP A 144 -8.86 -11.51 3.44
N PHE A 145 -9.46 -10.44 3.96
CA PHE A 145 -8.89 -9.78 5.13
C PHE A 145 -9.08 -10.60 6.42
N GLY A 146 -10.18 -11.35 6.55
CA GLY A 146 -10.39 -12.31 7.63
C GLY A 146 -9.31 -13.40 7.67
N ILE A 147 -8.91 -13.94 6.52
CA ILE A 147 -7.80 -14.92 6.40
C ILE A 147 -6.47 -14.29 6.88
N ILE A 148 -6.17 -13.06 6.47
CA ILE A 148 -4.98 -12.33 6.90
C ILE A 148 -4.96 -12.19 8.42
N LEU A 149 -6.07 -11.77 9.02
CA LEU A 149 -6.18 -11.62 10.48
C LEU A 149 -6.06 -12.97 11.22
N ALA A 150 -6.64 -14.04 10.67
CA ALA A 150 -6.52 -15.38 11.23
C ALA A 150 -5.06 -15.87 11.21
N CYS A 151 -4.32 -15.66 10.12
CA CYS A 151 -2.90 -16.00 10.06
C CYS A 151 -2.08 -15.24 11.10
N PHE A 152 -2.34 -13.95 11.30
CA PHE A 152 -1.67 -13.18 12.35
C PHE A 152 -2.01 -13.68 13.75
N ALA A 153 -3.28 -14.04 14.01
CA ALA A 153 -3.69 -14.60 15.29
C ALA A 153 -3.02 -15.95 15.59
N GLU A 154 -2.95 -16.87 14.58
CA GLU A 154 -2.25 -18.16 14.70
C GLU A 154 -0.77 -17.99 15.06
N GLU A 155 -0.10 -16.95 14.56
CA GLU A 155 1.31 -16.67 14.83
C GLU A 155 1.52 -15.80 16.10
N GLY A 156 0.47 -15.52 16.87
CA GLY A 156 0.55 -14.79 18.14
C GLY A 156 0.72 -13.28 17.97
N TYR A 157 0.16 -12.69 16.91
CA TYR A 157 0.15 -11.26 16.68
C TYR A 157 -1.21 -10.64 16.94
N SER A 158 -1.20 -9.43 17.50
CA SER A 158 -2.33 -8.50 17.46
C SER A 158 -2.19 -7.56 16.26
N VAL A 159 -3.31 -7.05 15.73
CA VAL A 159 -3.34 -6.25 14.51
C VAL A 159 -4.18 -4.99 14.69
N GLU A 160 -3.65 -3.86 14.30
CA GLU A 160 -4.39 -2.62 14.06
C GLU A 160 -4.44 -2.32 12.57
N TRP A 161 -5.56 -1.82 12.04
CA TRP A 161 -5.60 -1.35 10.66
C TRP A 161 -6.32 -0.03 10.51
N ARG A 162 -5.96 0.71 9.47
CA ARG A 162 -6.61 1.95 9.08
C ARG A 162 -6.58 2.17 7.58
N VAL A 163 -7.73 2.57 7.03
CA VAL A 163 -7.79 3.13 5.68
C VAL A 163 -7.40 4.60 5.77
N VAL A 164 -6.32 4.96 5.12
CA VAL A 164 -5.75 6.31 5.13
C VAL A 164 -5.87 6.91 3.75
N ASN A 165 -6.46 8.11 3.65
CA ASN A 165 -6.35 8.97 2.47
C ASN A 165 -5.19 9.95 2.72
N ALA A 166 -4.10 9.81 1.99
CA ALA A 166 -2.87 10.56 2.23
C ALA A 166 -3.09 12.09 2.23
N ALA A 167 -3.99 12.61 1.37
CA ALA A 167 -4.31 14.04 1.36
C ALA A 167 -4.97 14.53 2.66
N GLN A 168 -5.68 13.68 3.40
CA GLN A 168 -6.26 14.07 4.68
C GLN A 168 -5.22 14.20 5.80
N TYR A 169 -4.01 13.72 5.56
CA TYR A 169 -2.88 13.82 6.47
C TYR A 169 -1.70 14.57 5.83
N GLY A 170 -2.02 15.63 5.07
CA GLY A 170 -1.06 16.64 4.61
C GLY A 170 -0.37 16.33 3.28
N ALA A 171 -0.57 15.16 2.65
CA ALA A 171 0.11 14.83 1.40
C ALA A 171 -0.55 15.48 0.16
N ALA A 172 0.18 15.49 -0.96
CA ALA A 172 -0.26 16.12 -2.20
C ALA A 172 -1.27 15.32 -3.03
N GLN A 173 -1.63 14.11 -2.57
CA GLN A 173 -2.42 13.17 -3.36
C GLN A 173 -3.56 12.53 -2.56
N ARG A 174 -4.77 12.48 -3.13
CA ARG A 174 -5.91 11.74 -2.61
C ARG A 174 -5.75 10.24 -2.89
N ARG A 175 -4.81 9.59 -2.21
CA ARG A 175 -4.52 8.16 -2.35
C ARG A 175 -4.98 7.41 -1.11
N ARG A 176 -5.98 6.56 -1.28
CA ARG A 176 -6.54 5.74 -0.20
C ARG A 176 -5.83 4.38 -0.16
N ARG A 177 -5.32 4.02 1.00
CA ARG A 177 -4.68 2.73 1.26
C ARG A 177 -5.04 2.20 2.63
N THR A 178 -5.12 0.89 2.74
CA THR A 178 -5.21 0.20 4.03
C THR A 178 -3.79 -0.03 4.52
N PHE A 179 -3.46 0.54 5.67
CA PHE A 179 -2.27 0.18 6.42
C PHE A 179 -2.65 -0.80 7.52
N ILE A 180 -1.82 -1.83 7.68
CA ILE A 180 -1.95 -2.90 8.66
C ILE A 180 -0.71 -2.85 9.52
N PHE A 181 -0.86 -2.69 10.83
CA PHE A 181 0.20 -2.78 11.81
C PHE A 181 -0.03 -4.01 12.67
N ALA A 182 0.88 -4.97 12.63
CA ALA A 182 0.84 -6.15 13.48
C ALA A 182 2.02 -6.12 14.45
N TYR A 183 1.81 -6.62 15.66
CA TYR A 183 2.84 -6.71 16.68
C TYR A 183 2.66 -7.99 17.47
N ARG A 184 3.77 -8.63 17.86
CA ARG A 184 3.72 -9.83 18.68
C ARG A 184 3.12 -9.55 20.05
N ASN A 185 2.30 -10.47 20.53
CA ASN A 185 1.61 -10.34 21.82
C ASN A 185 2.57 -10.31 23.02
N ASP A 186 3.78 -10.86 22.88
CA ASP A 186 4.82 -10.91 23.93
C ASP A 186 5.76 -9.68 23.94
N THR A 187 5.53 -8.68 23.09
CA THR A 187 6.22 -7.39 23.18
C THR A 187 5.72 -6.55 24.35
N ALA A 188 6.52 -5.59 24.83
CA ALA A 188 6.05 -4.65 25.85
C ALA A 188 4.84 -3.85 25.35
N TYR A 189 4.83 -3.48 24.07
CA TYR A 189 3.68 -2.83 23.43
C TYR A 189 2.44 -3.75 23.43
N GLY A 190 2.60 -5.03 23.08
CA GLY A 190 1.51 -6.02 23.10
C GLY A 190 0.88 -6.16 24.47
N HIS A 191 1.72 -6.33 25.51
CA HIS A 191 1.25 -6.38 26.90
C HIS A 191 0.52 -5.10 27.34
N ALA A 192 0.96 -3.93 26.90
CA ALA A 192 0.30 -2.67 27.21
C ALA A 192 -1.06 -2.53 26.49
N MET A 193 -1.16 -2.97 25.24
CA MET A 193 -2.40 -2.84 24.47
C MET A 193 -3.50 -3.80 24.95
N VAL A 194 -3.19 -5.04 25.32
CA VAL A 194 -4.19 -6.00 25.77
C VAL A 194 -4.94 -5.55 27.03
N THR A 195 -4.36 -4.64 27.83
CA THR A 195 -5.02 -4.09 29.02
C THR A 195 -6.02 -2.98 28.73
N GLN A 196 -6.10 -2.53 27.45
CA GLN A 196 -6.95 -1.41 27.04
C GLN A 196 -8.18 -1.89 26.28
N SER A 197 -9.21 -1.07 26.26
CA SER A 197 -10.39 -1.35 25.43
C SER A 197 -10.07 -1.18 23.92
N ALA A 198 -10.70 -1.99 23.08
CA ALA A 198 -10.58 -1.85 21.64
C ALA A 198 -10.95 -0.42 21.14
N ALA A 199 -11.93 0.21 21.77
CA ALA A 199 -12.33 1.59 21.47
C ALA A 199 -11.18 2.59 21.74
N SER A 200 -10.47 2.44 22.87
CA SER A 200 -9.31 3.27 23.22
C SER A 200 -8.15 3.04 22.23
N ILE A 201 -7.85 1.78 21.91
CA ILE A 201 -6.78 1.43 20.96
C ILE A 201 -7.07 2.06 19.59
N ILE A 202 -8.28 1.86 19.07
CA ILE A 202 -8.65 2.37 17.75
C ILE A 202 -8.71 3.91 17.71
N GLY A 203 -9.16 4.53 18.80
CA GLY A 203 -9.44 5.98 18.85
C GLY A 203 -8.28 6.86 19.30
N GLU A 204 -7.44 6.38 20.25
CA GLU A 204 -6.52 7.26 20.98
C GLU A 204 -5.12 6.68 21.20
N THR A 205 -5.03 5.46 21.72
CA THR A 205 -3.78 4.95 22.32
C THR A 205 -2.98 4.05 21.42
N GLY A 206 -3.62 3.40 20.45
CA GLY A 206 -2.96 2.49 19.53
C GLY A 206 -2.05 3.20 18.52
N PHE A 207 -1.24 2.40 17.87
CA PHE A 207 -0.29 2.86 16.84
C PHE A 207 -0.99 3.65 15.73
N MET A 208 -2.06 3.08 15.17
CA MET A 208 -2.79 3.74 14.08
C MET A 208 -3.50 5.02 14.53
N ALA A 209 -3.97 5.08 15.79
CA ALA A 209 -4.58 6.28 16.33
C ALA A 209 -3.58 7.43 16.51
N LYS A 210 -2.36 7.12 16.93
CA LYS A 210 -1.27 8.09 17.09
C LYS A 210 -0.72 8.57 15.75
N ALA A 211 -0.55 7.67 14.78
CA ALA A 211 -0.07 8.03 13.45
C ALA A 211 -1.10 8.81 12.64
N PHE A 212 -2.38 8.45 12.77
CA PHE A 212 -3.49 8.99 11.98
C PHE A 212 -4.67 9.37 12.89
N PRO A 213 -4.61 10.53 13.57
CA PRO A 213 -5.63 10.98 14.50
C PRO A 213 -7.02 11.11 13.85
N ILE A 214 -8.06 10.91 14.66
CA ILE A 214 -9.45 10.96 14.25
C ILE A 214 -10.22 12.06 14.99
N THR A 215 -11.39 12.44 14.47
CA THR A 215 -12.31 13.40 15.12
C THR A 215 -13.55 12.73 15.67
N ALA A 216 -13.95 11.60 15.11
CA ALA A 216 -15.14 10.87 15.53
C ALA A 216 -15.03 9.38 15.20
N MET A 217 -15.72 8.58 16.02
CA MET A 217 -15.85 7.14 15.87
C MET A 217 -17.33 6.75 16.03
N LYS A 218 -17.85 5.91 15.12
CA LYS A 218 -19.21 5.36 15.21
C LYS A 218 -19.27 4.22 16.23
N LYS A 219 -20.43 3.53 16.30
CA LYS A 219 -20.58 2.33 17.13
C LYS A 219 -19.65 1.22 16.65
N LEU A 220 -18.87 0.67 17.58
CA LEU A 220 -18.00 -0.48 17.36
C LEU A 220 -18.83 -1.72 16.99
N GLN A 221 -18.32 -2.51 16.06
CA GLN A 221 -18.82 -3.83 15.73
C GLN A 221 -17.71 -4.83 15.98
N ASP A 222 -18.07 -6.04 16.36
CA ASP A 222 -17.11 -7.10 16.67
C ASP A 222 -17.57 -8.46 16.15
N ILE A 223 -16.61 -9.36 15.98
CA ILE A 223 -16.80 -10.76 15.63
C ILE A 223 -15.59 -11.58 16.12
N GLN A 224 -15.83 -12.81 16.57
CA GLN A 224 -14.78 -13.78 16.85
C GLN A 224 -14.48 -14.60 15.59
N LEU A 225 -13.21 -14.78 15.24
CA LEU A 225 -12.80 -15.78 14.27
C LEU A 225 -12.96 -17.17 14.89
N GLU A 226 -13.67 -18.04 14.19
CA GLU A 226 -13.94 -19.40 14.64
C GLU A 226 -13.49 -20.41 13.59
N GLY A 227 -12.99 -21.56 14.04
CA GLY A 227 -12.55 -22.66 13.17
C GLY A 227 -11.12 -22.49 12.63
N THR A 228 -10.80 -23.32 11.67
CA THR A 228 -9.51 -23.33 10.96
C THR A 228 -9.46 -22.29 9.84
N LEU A 229 -8.26 -22.06 9.27
CA LEU A 229 -8.13 -21.23 8.06
C LEU A 229 -9.00 -21.74 6.90
N ALA A 230 -9.22 -23.06 6.78
CA ALA A 230 -10.11 -23.63 5.78
C ALA A 230 -11.56 -23.21 6.03
N ASP A 231 -12.03 -23.33 7.27
CA ASP A 231 -13.39 -22.94 7.66
C ASP A 231 -13.64 -21.45 7.43
N ILE A 232 -12.65 -20.60 7.75
CA ILE A 232 -12.69 -19.15 7.49
C ILE A 232 -12.74 -18.86 6.00
N SER A 233 -11.96 -19.57 5.19
CA SER A 233 -11.96 -19.41 3.74
C SER A 233 -13.31 -19.77 3.10
N GLU A 234 -13.99 -20.76 3.65
CA GLU A 234 -15.27 -21.23 3.12
C GLU A 234 -16.48 -20.41 3.58
N SER A 235 -16.51 -20.02 4.85
CA SER A 235 -17.72 -19.49 5.49
C SER A 235 -17.64 -18.06 5.98
N PHE A 236 -16.42 -17.50 6.21
CA PHE A 236 -16.29 -16.19 6.82
C PHE A 236 -16.77 -15.07 5.88
N ALA A 237 -17.74 -14.29 6.35
CA ALA A 237 -18.16 -13.07 5.70
C ALA A 237 -18.46 -11.99 6.75
N PHE A 238 -17.76 -10.86 6.65
CA PHE A 238 -17.91 -9.77 7.62
C PHE A 238 -17.66 -8.42 6.94
N LYS A 239 -18.38 -7.40 7.40
CA LYS A 239 -18.20 -6.03 6.91
C LYS A 239 -17.16 -5.31 7.73
N PHE A 240 -15.93 -5.23 7.23
CA PHE A 240 -14.92 -4.37 7.80
C PHE A 240 -15.17 -2.91 7.48
N TYR A 241 -14.88 -2.04 8.44
CA TYR A 241 -14.86 -0.59 8.29
C TYR A 241 -13.43 -0.07 8.15
N ASN A 242 -13.31 1.26 8.04
CA ASN A 242 -12.03 1.92 7.75
C ASN A 242 -11.02 1.96 8.92
N ALA A 243 -11.38 1.42 10.09
CA ALA A 243 -10.47 1.23 11.22
C ALA A 243 -10.86 0.00 12.03
N GLY A 244 -9.89 -0.60 12.70
CA GLY A 244 -10.15 -1.70 13.62
C GLY A 244 -8.91 -2.24 14.34
N TYR A 245 -9.17 -3.24 15.16
CA TYR A 245 -8.22 -3.93 16.01
C TYR A 245 -8.59 -5.42 16.10
N MET A 246 -7.59 -6.28 16.17
CA MET A 246 -7.77 -7.72 16.43
C MET A 246 -6.76 -8.19 17.48
N HIS A 247 -7.23 -8.99 18.43
CA HIS A 247 -6.42 -9.71 19.41
C HIS A 247 -7.01 -11.10 19.64
N ASP A 248 -6.17 -12.14 19.60
CA ASP A 248 -6.56 -13.55 19.77
C ASP A 248 -7.81 -13.95 18.96
N GLY A 249 -7.85 -13.50 17.70
CA GLY A 249 -8.95 -13.78 16.79
C GLY A 249 -10.23 -12.97 17.06
N HIS A 250 -10.31 -12.17 18.13
CA HIS A 250 -11.43 -11.26 18.35
C HIS A 250 -11.21 -9.95 17.58
N ILE A 251 -12.05 -9.71 16.62
CA ILE A 251 -11.98 -8.58 15.69
C ILE A 251 -12.94 -7.49 16.15
N TYR A 252 -12.45 -6.26 16.21
CA TYR A 252 -13.24 -5.04 16.42
C TYR A 252 -13.06 -4.12 15.24
N THR A 253 -14.15 -3.61 14.67
CA THR A 253 -14.09 -2.69 13.53
C THR A 253 -15.09 -1.55 13.67
N VAL A 254 -14.75 -0.39 13.11
CA VAL A 254 -15.57 0.81 13.24
C VAL A 254 -15.33 1.79 12.11
N ALA A 255 -16.38 2.54 11.75
CA ALA A 255 -16.25 3.68 10.87
C ALA A 255 -15.78 4.91 11.67
N ILE A 256 -14.66 5.48 11.24
CA ILE A 256 -14.07 6.69 11.82
C ILE A 256 -14.14 7.86 10.84
N ALA A 257 -14.07 9.08 11.39
CA ALA A 257 -13.83 10.30 10.64
C ALA A 257 -12.42 10.83 10.98
N GLU A 258 -11.64 11.11 9.97
CA GLU A 258 -10.25 11.53 10.07
C GLU A 258 -10.14 12.97 10.60
N LYS A 259 -9.07 13.26 11.32
CA LYS A 259 -8.67 14.64 11.64
C LYS A 259 -7.92 15.20 10.43
N VAL A 260 -8.65 15.95 9.60
CA VAL A 260 -8.11 16.45 8.33
C VAL A 260 -7.09 17.55 8.57
N GLU A 261 -5.91 17.38 8.00
CA GLU A 261 -4.84 18.36 7.89
C GLU A 261 -4.92 19.09 6.53
N VAL A 262 -4.26 20.24 6.42
CA VAL A 262 -4.19 20.98 5.15
C VAL A 262 -3.30 20.19 4.16
N PRO A 263 -3.84 19.73 3.03
CA PRO A 263 -3.04 18.99 2.05
C PRO A 263 -2.11 19.92 1.27
N ILE A 264 -1.02 19.38 0.75
CA ILE A 264 -0.24 20.05 -0.29
C ILE A 264 -1.09 20.09 -1.56
N SER A 265 -1.19 21.26 -2.18
CA SER A 265 -1.93 21.42 -3.43
C SER A 265 -1.17 20.88 -4.64
N LEU A 266 -1.90 20.50 -5.70
CA LEU A 266 -1.28 20.07 -6.96
C LEU A 266 -0.37 21.16 -7.53
N GLY A 267 -0.79 22.42 -7.48
CA GLY A 267 0.00 23.57 -7.96
C GLY A 267 1.37 23.70 -7.28
N ALA A 268 1.47 23.30 -6.01
CA ALA A 268 2.73 23.38 -5.25
C ALA A 268 3.80 22.36 -5.71
N ILE A 269 3.43 21.34 -6.47
CA ILE A 269 4.37 20.31 -6.95
C ILE A 269 4.70 20.45 -8.44
N LEU A 270 4.03 21.34 -9.16
CA LEU A 270 4.23 21.50 -10.60
C LEU A 270 5.60 22.09 -10.91
N GLN A 271 6.21 21.59 -11.99
CA GLN A 271 7.41 22.16 -12.59
C GLN A 271 7.03 23.29 -13.56
N GLY A 272 7.92 24.24 -13.73
CA GLY A 272 7.91 25.16 -14.86
C GLY A 272 8.92 24.75 -15.91
N ASP A 273 8.77 25.26 -17.15
CA ASP A 273 9.70 25.05 -18.28
C ASP A 273 9.93 23.55 -18.57
N VAL A 274 8.84 22.81 -18.81
CA VAL A 274 8.88 21.39 -19.11
C VAL A 274 9.11 21.12 -20.61
N ASP A 275 9.63 19.94 -20.94
CA ASP A 275 9.86 19.50 -22.32
C ASP A 275 8.55 19.49 -23.12
N GLU A 276 8.62 19.89 -24.41
CA GLU A 276 7.48 19.99 -25.33
C GLU A 276 6.69 18.66 -25.45
N LYS A 277 7.33 17.53 -25.26
CA LYS A 277 6.68 16.21 -25.30
C LYS A 277 5.55 16.01 -24.27
N TYR A 278 5.51 16.80 -23.19
CA TYR A 278 4.49 16.72 -22.17
C TYR A 278 3.25 17.55 -22.49
N TYR A 279 3.33 18.50 -23.42
CA TYR A 279 2.17 19.30 -23.80
C TYR A 279 1.17 18.51 -24.62
N ILE A 280 -0.11 18.80 -24.41
CA ILE A 280 -1.21 18.18 -25.16
C ILE A 280 -1.32 18.92 -26.49
N SER A 281 -1.07 18.20 -27.59
CA SER A 281 -1.21 18.75 -28.96
C SER A 281 -2.67 18.92 -29.34
N ASP A 282 -2.94 19.89 -30.21
CA ASP A 282 -4.29 20.28 -30.66
C ASP A 282 -5.07 19.11 -31.28
N ASP A 283 -4.39 18.24 -32.02
CA ASP A 283 -4.99 17.02 -32.62
C ASP A 283 -5.49 16.01 -31.61
N ARG A 284 -4.96 16.04 -30.37
CA ARG A 284 -5.37 15.15 -29.25
C ARG A 284 -6.38 15.79 -28.31
N MET A 285 -6.62 17.10 -28.42
CA MET A 285 -7.46 17.84 -27.48
C MET A 285 -8.89 17.30 -27.40
N GLU A 286 -9.52 17.04 -28.55
CA GLU A 286 -10.90 16.52 -28.60
C GLU A 286 -10.99 15.11 -27.95
N ARG A 287 -9.97 14.28 -28.12
CA ARG A 287 -9.89 12.98 -27.46
C ARG A 287 -9.80 13.12 -25.93
N TRP A 288 -9.01 14.07 -25.44
CA TRP A 288 -8.92 14.34 -24.01
C TRP A 288 -10.26 14.83 -23.44
N LYS A 289 -10.91 15.80 -24.07
CA LYS A 289 -12.25 16.28 -23.68
C LYS A 289 -13.25 15.13 -23.62
N TYR A 290 -13.27 14.27 -24.65
CA TYR A 290 -14.13 13.11 -24.70
C TYR A 290 -13.85 12.14 -23.54
N LEU A 291 -12.59 11.81 -23.27
CA LEU A 291 -12.20 10.88 -22.19
C LEU A 291 -12.56 11.45 -20.80
N LYS A 292 -12.41 12.74 -20.60
CA LYS A 292 -12.70 13.42 -19.32
C LYS A 292 -14.18 13.71 -19.11
N GLY A 293 -14.96 13.79 -20.18
CA GLY A 293 -16.40 14.03 -20.14
C GLY A 293 -17.20 12.90 -19.47
N GLY A 294 -18.42 13.23 -19.07
CA GLY A 294 -19.40 12.23 -18.63
C GLY A 294 -19.90 11.40 -19.81
N LYS A 295 -20.21 10.13 -19.57
CA LYS A 295 -20.67 9.20 -20.61
C LYS A 295 -21.79 8.32 -20.10
N GLN A 296 -22.69 7.97 -21.00
CA GLN A 296 -23.69 6.93 -20.82
C GLN A 296 -23.55 5.96 -22.00
N ILE A 297 -23.08 4.76 -21.74
CA ILE A 297 -22.75 3.78 -22.78
C ILE A 297 -23.63 2.56 -22.59
N PRO A 298 -24.52 2.22 -23.54
CA PRO A 298 -25.25 0.96 -23.51
C PRO A 298 -24.25 -0.22 -23.51
N ARG A 299 -24.44 -1.17 -22.62
CA ARG A 299 -23.63 -2.41 -22.54
C ARG A 299 -24.53 -3.60 -22.30
N ILE A 300 -24.06 -4.75 -22.77
CA ILE A 300 -24.69 -6.04 -22.54
C ILE A 300 -23.77 -6.85 -21.62
N ALA A 301 -24.29 -7.30 -20.48
CA ALA A 301 -23.58 -8.19 -19.57
C ALA A 301 -23.45 -9.60 -20.19
N GLN A 302 -22.53 -10.41 -19.65
CA GLN A 302 -22.29 -11.78 -20.14
C GLN A 302 -23.55 -12.67 -20.10
N ASN A 303 -24.51 -12.36 -19.22
CA ASN A 303 -25.81 -13.06 -19.11
C ASN A 303 -26.90 -12.48 -20.00
N GLY A 304 -26.57 -11.58 -20.97
CA GLY A 304 -27.50 -10.97 -21.90
C GLY A 304 -28.26 -9.75 -21.33
N PHE A 305 -28.06 -9.35 -20.09
CA PHE A 305 -28.73 -8.19 -19.50
C PHE A 305 -28.19 -6.88 -20.08
N GLU A 306 -29.08 -6.07 -20.63
CA GLU A 306 -28.73 -4.73 -21.13
C GLU A 306 -28.73 -3.71 -19.99
N TYR A 307 -27.68 -2.91 -19.91
CA TYR A 307 -27.58 -1.84 -18.93
C TYR A 307 -26.84 -0.63 -19.48
N ILE A 308 -27.10 0.54 -18.92
CA ILE A 308 -26.37 1.77 -19.24
C ILE A 308 -25.19 1.89 -18.27
N TYR A 309 -24.00 1.73 -18.79
CA TYR A 309 -22.78 2.05 -18.07
C TYR A 309 -22.60 3.56 -18.03
N SER A 310 -22.64 4.14 -16.82
CA SER A 310 -22.53 5.59 -16.61
C SER A 310 -21.18 5.96 -15.99
N GLU A 311 -20.49 6.90 -16.62
CA GLU A 311 -19.30 7.55 -16.08
C GLU A 311 -19.58 9.03 -15.84
N GLY A 312 -19.40 9.52 -14.60
CA GLY A 312 -19.46 10.95 -14.32
C GLY A 312 -18.24 11.70 -14.90
N PRO A 313 -18.25 13.03 -15.08
CA PRO A 313 -17.10 13.78 -15.59
C PRO A 313 -15.91 13.75 -14.61
N VAL A 314 -14.69 13.91 -15.15
CA VAL A 314 -13.45 14.12 -14.39
C VAL A 314 -12.94 15.52 -14.69
N ALA A 315 -12.35 16.21 -13.71
CA ALA A 315 -11.79 17.54 -13.90
C ALA A 315 -10.82 17.59 -15.08
N PHE A 316 -10.95 18.63 -15.88
CA PHE A 316 -10.08 18.90 -17.03
C PHE A 316 -10.07 20.41 -17.32
N PRO A 317 -8.95 21.09 -17.04
CA PRO A 317 -7.75 20.59 -16.36
C PRO A 317 -8.00 20.22 -14.89
N ASP A 318 -7.04 19.49 -14.28
CA ASP A 318 -7.00 19.24 -12.84
C ASP A 318 -6.68 20.57 -12.10
N ALA A 319 -7.42 20.87 -11.04
CA ALA A 319 -7.32 22.13 -10.31
C ALA A 319 -6.05 22.20 -9.45
N TRP A 320 -5.36 23.35 -9.45
CA TRP A 320 -4.11 23.56 -8.73
C TRP A 320 -4.28 23.73 -7.22
N ASP A 321 -5.42 24.26 -6.78
CA ASP A 321 -5.74 24.57 -5.38
C ASP A 321 -6.12 23.35 -4.54
N LYS A 322 -6.19 22.16 -5.15
CA LYS A 322 -6.58 20.91 -4.53
C LYS A 322 -5.45 19.88 -4.60
N PRO A 323 -5.43 18.90 -3.69
CA PRO A 323 -4.53 17.76 -3.84
C PRO A 323 -4.89 16.96 -5.10
N ALA A 324 -3.88 16.40 -5.74
CA ALA A 324 -4.05 15.57 -6.93
C ALA A 324 -4.98 14.38 -6.70
N ARG A 325 -5.56 13.87 -7.77
CA ARG A 325 -6.23 12.56 -7.77
C ARG A 325 -5.22 11.45 -7.51
N THR A 326 -5.68 10.22 -7.30
CA THR A 326 -4.78 9.06 -7.19
C THR A 326 -4.00 8.87 -8.48
N LEU A 327 -2.67 8.89 -8.38
CA LEU A 327 -1.77 8.52 -9.47
C LEU A 327 -1.90 7.01 -9.75
N LEU A 328 -2.10 6.64 -11.02
CA LEU A 328 -2.22 5.26 -11.47
C LEU A 328 -1.02 4.86 -12.34
N THR A 329 -0.84 3.57 -12.54
CA THR A 329 0.24 3.01 -13.38
C THR A 329 0.15 3.41 -14.85
N SER A 330 -1.02 3.87 -15.31
CA SER A 330 -1.27 4.39 -16.65
C SER A 330 -1.09 5.91 -16.77
N GLU A 331 -0.51 6.57 -15.78
CA GLU A 331 -0.19 8.00 -15.85
C GLU A 331 0.74 8.27 -17.04
N GLY A 332 0.69 9.47 -17.60
CA GLY A 332 1.44 9.84 -18.81
C GLY A 332 0.82 9.37 -20.13
N GLN A 333 -0.22 8.52 -20.09
CA GLN A 333 -0.95 8.08 -21.28
C GLN A 333 -2.20 8.94 -21.53
N VAL A 334 -2.69 8.95 -22.76
CA VAL A 334 -3.99 9.56 -23.11
C VAL A 334 -5.10 8.71 -22.54
N SER A 335 -5.48 8.97 -21.31
CA SER A 335 -6.49 8.20 -20.57
C SER A 335 -7.37 9.09 -19.71
N ARG A 336 -8.56 8.56 -19.35
CA ARG A 336 -9.46 9.22 -18.40
C ARG A 336 -8.80 9.50 -17.05
N CYS A 337 -7.92 8.60 -16.60
CA CYS A 337 -7.34 8.62 -15.27
C CYS A 337 -6.09 9.50 -15.16
N SER A 338 -5.36 9.72 -16.26
CA SER A 338 -4.17 10.56 -16.26
C SER A 338 -4.50 12.00 -15.89
N HIS A 339 -3.58 12.68 -15.23
CA HIS A 339 -3.73 14.10 -14.92
C HIS A 339 -3.48 14.94 -16.18
N ALA A 340 -4.20 16.04 -16.26
CA ALA A 340 -3.94 17.10 -17.22
C ALA A 340 -4.03 18.44 -16.49
N VAL A 341 -2.99 19.24 -16.57
CA VAL A 341 -2.84 20.51 -15.86
C VAL A 341 -2.57 21.65 -16.84
N GLU A 342 -2.89 22.87 -16.44
CA GLU A 342 -2.32 24.05 -17.08
C GLU A 342 -0.86 24.20 -16.63
N ASP A 343 0.02 24.48 -17.56
CA ASP A 343 1.40 24.78 -17.22
C ASP A 343 1.51 26.15 -16.53
N PRO A 344 2.23 26.26 -15.41
CA PRO A 344 2.28 27.53 -14.65
C PRO A 344 2.98 28.68 -15.38
N ILE A 345 3.78 28.42 -16.42
CA ILE A 345 4.49 29.44 -17.18
C ILE A 345 3.75 29.77 -18.50
N THR A 346 3.40 28.73 -19.25
CA THR A 346 2.86 28.92 -20.61
C THR A 346 1.35 28.97 -20.68
N GLY A 347 0.63 28.52 -19.63
CA GLY A 347 -0.82 28.37 -19.62
C GLY A 347 -1.34 27.25 -20.56
N ARG A 348 -0.47 26.55 -21.26
CA ARG A 348 -0.83 25.44 -22.15
C ARG A 348 -1.19 24.19 -21.34
N LEU A 349 -2.11 23.38 -21.86
CA LEU A 349 -2.46 22.11 -21.22
C LEU A 349 -1.36 21.06 -21.45
N ARG A 350 -1.02 20.34 -20.42
CA ARG A 350 -0.04 19.27 -20.44
C ARG A 350 -0.35 18.14 -19.45
N ILE A 351 0.28 17.01 -19.63
CA ILE A 351 0.30 15.93 -18.65
C ILE A 351 1.32 16.24 -17.54
N LEU A 352 1.25 15.51 -16.43
CA LEU A 352 2.30 15.57 -15.41
C LEU A 352 3.61 14.99 -15.97
N THR A 353 4.73 15.56 -15.53
CA THR A 353 6.05 14.98 -15.80
C THR A 353 6.33 13.79 -14.84
N PRO A 354 7.30 12.92 -15.15
CA PRO A 354 7.74 11.88 -14.20
C PRO A 354 8.20 12.45 -12.86
N VAL A 355 8.87 13.60 -12.85
CA VAL A 355 9.33 14.29 -11.63
C VAL A 355 8.14 14.74 -10.77
N GLU A 356 7.09 15.28 -11.37
CA GLU A 356 5.87 15.65 -10.66
C GLU A 356 5.16 14.41 -10.08
N ALA A 357 5.21 13.27 -10.78
CA ALA A 357 4.72 12.00 -10.26
C ALA A 357 5.53 11.51 -9.04
N GLU A 358 6.86 11.71 -9.06
CA GLU A 358 7.75 11.43 -7.93
C GLU A 358 7.41 12.30 -6.73
N ARG A 359 7.25 13.60 -6.92
CA ARG A 359 6.84 14.56 -5.89
C ARG A 359 5.48 14.22 -5.28
N LEU A 360 4.51 13.74 -6.09
CA LEU A 360 3.19 13.30 -5.61
C LEU A 360 3.25 12.12 -4.64
N GLN A 361 4.22 11.22 -4.82
CA GLN A 361 4.46 10.10 -3.93
C GLN A 361 5.43 10.48 -2.79
N GLY A 362 6.01 11.69 -2.86
CA GLY A 362 6.94 12.20 -1.86
C GLY A 362 8.36 11.66 -2.02
N PHE A 363 8.77 11.28 -3.21
CA PHE A 363 10.18 11.01 -3.52
C PHE A 363 10.91 12.30 -3.90
N GLU A 364 12.23 12.24 -3.93
CA GLU A 364 13.07 13.31 -4.46
C GLU A 364 12.95 13.37 -5.99
N ASP A 365 13.24 14.53 -6.56
CA ASP A 365 13.26 14.72 -8.00
C ASP A 365 14.27 13.76 -8.66
N ASP A 366 13.91 13.24 -9.82
CA ASP A 366 14.71 12.31 -10.61
C ASP A 366 15.04 10.97 -9.92
N TRP A 367 14.24 10.58 -8.93
CA TRP A 367 14.36 9.30 -8.24
C TRP A 367 14.39 8.11 -9.21
N THR A 368 13.54 8.14 -10.23
CA THR A 368 13.43 7.08 -11.24
C THR A 368 14.18 7.39 -12.54
N VAL A 369 15.10 8.36 -12.54
CA VAL A 369 15.92 8.68 -13.72
C VAL A 369 16.65 7.44 -14.24
N GLY A 370 16.81 7.33 -15.58
CA GLY A 370 17.40 6.15 -16.22
C GLY A 370 16.38 5.08 -16.65
N MET A 371 15.12 5.20 -16.23
CA MET A 371 14.00 4.44 -16.78
C MET A 371 13.34 5.18 -17.95
N PRO A 372 12.70 4.48 -18.90
CA PRO A 372 11.76 5.11 -19.82
C PRO A 372 10.61 5.79 -19.06
N ASP A 373 10.09 6.93 -19.55
CA ASP A 373 9.01 7.67 -18.86
C ASP A 373 7.81 6.78 -18.51
N SER A 374 7.43 5.85 -19.39
CA SER A 374 6.34 4.90 -19.13
C SER A 374 6.59 4.03 -17.90
N MET A 375 7.85 3.65 -17.66
CA MET A 375 8.23 2.87 -16.47
C MET A 375 8.33 3.75 -15.23
N ARG A 376 8.78 5.00 -15.36
CA ARG A 376 8.76 5.99 -14.28
C ARG A 376 7.33 6.16 -13.75
N TYR A 377 6.35 6.40 -14.62
CA TYR A 377 4.93 6.49 -14.25
C TYR A 377 4.39 5.18 -13.66
N PHE A 378 4.74 4.04 -14.27
CA PHE A 378 4.32 2.73 -13.78
C PHE A 378 4.79 2.48 -12.35
N CYS A 379 6.05 2.73 -12.06
CA CYS A 379 6.62 2.57 -10.72
C CYS A 379 5.96 3.54 -9.72
N MET A 380 5.77 4.81 -10.10
CA MET A 380 5.11 5.80 -9.25
C MET A 380 3.62 5.48 -9.02
N GLY A 381 2.93 4.92 -10.01
CA GLY A 381 1.55 4.44 -9.85
C GLY A 381 1.41 3.30 -8.84
N ASN A 382 2.42 2.43 -8.74
CA ASN A 382 2.48 1.34 -7.75
C ASN A 382 3.00 1.81 -6.38
N ALA A 383 3.84 2.85 -6.34
CA ALA A 383 4.45 3.33 -5.11
C ALA A 383 3.41 3.82 -4.08
N LEU A 384 3.79 3.80 -2.83
CA LEU A 384 3.06 4.41 -1.71
C LEU A 384 3.52 5.85 -1.46
N VAL A 385 2.71 6.62 -0.72
CA VAL A 385 3.05 7.99 -0.29
C VAL A 385 4.00 7.92 0.91
N THR A 386 5.26 8.27 0.71
CA THR A 386 6.35 8.10 1.69
C THR A 386 6.11 8.84 3.00
N GLN A 387 5.42 10.00 3.00
CA GLN A 387 5.07 10.74 4.22
C GLN A 387 4.20 9.91 5.18
N MET A 388 3.37 8.99 4.68
CA MET A 388 2.56 8.12 5.55
C MET A 388 3.46 7.16 6.33
N ILE A 389 4.53 6.66 5.70
CA ILE A 389 5.52 5.80 6.34
C ILE A 389 6.31 6.59 7.39
N THR A 390 6.75 7.80 7.07
CA THR A 390 7.45 8.67 8.04
C THR A 390 6.59 8.92 9.29
N ARG A 391 5.28 9.16 9.13
CA ARG A 391 4.36 9.32 10.28
C ARG A 391 4.27 8.06 11.14
N MET A 392 4.13 6.91 10.51
CA MET A 392 4.07 5.62 11.21
C MET A 392 5.41 5.29 11.90
N GLY A 393 6.51 5.52 11.21
CA GLY A 393 7.85 5.31 11.76
C GLY A 393 8.13 6.17 12.99
N ALA A 394 7.68 7.43 13.01
CA ALA A 394 7.81 8.29 14.19
C ALA A 394 7.06 7.74 15.42
N VAL A 395 5.90 7.13 15.24
CA VAL A 395 5.18 6.45 16.32
C VAL A 395 5.92 5.17 16.73
N LEU A 396 6.41 4.40 15.76
CA LEU A 396 7.16 3.17 16.01
C LEU A 396 8.43 3.45 16.81
N ASP A 397 9.12 4.57 16.55
CA ASP A 397 10.29 4.99 17.34
C ASP A 397 9.96 5.12 18.83
N THR A 398 8.79 5.65 19.17
CA THR A 398 8.36 5.76 20.56
C THR A 398 8.02 4.41 21.21
N ILE A 399 7.53 3.46 20.40
CA ILE A 399 7.26 2.09 20.85
C ILE A 399 8.57 1.36 21.11
N ILE A 400 9.48 1.35 20.13
CA ILE A 400 10.79 0.68 20.22
C ILE A 400 11.64 1.18 21.40
N ALA A 401 11.54 2.46 21.74
CA ALA A 401 12.24 3.03 22.87
C ALA A 401 11.81 2.41 24.23
N ASN A 402 10.64 1.81 24.31
CA ASN A 402 10.10 1.15 25.49
C ASN A 402 10.19 -0.39 25.42
N GLU A 403 10.68 -0.96 24.33
CA GLU A 403 10.95 -2.39 24.19
C GLU A 403 12.31 -2.74 24.81
N PRO A 404 12.44 -3.90 25.46
CA PRO A 404 13.69 -4.35 26.11
C PRO A 404 14.84 -4.59 25.14
#